data_89d41229e56d67cc504f7177dcabc8ba
#
_entry.id   89d41229e56d67cc504f7177dcabc8ba
#
_cell.length_a   1.000
_cell.length_b   1.000
_cell.length_c   1.000
_cell.angle_alpha   90.00
_cell.angle_beta   90.00
_cell.angle_gamma   90.00
#
_symmetry.space_group_name_H-M   'P 1'
#
loop_
_entity.id
_entity.type
_entity.pdbx_description
1 polymer ?
#
loop_
_entity_poly.entity_id
_entity_poly.type
_entity_poly.pdbx_seq_one_letter_code
_entity_poly.pdbx_strand_id
1 'polypeptide(L)'
;LTKQETVKHLVGVLSDAQAIVFTEYRGLSAAQLRALRILLRGDASYLIAKNTLARIAAQQVGFNDFAEFLRGPTAIVAVDGDIVSVAKSLRKFAETDGLLKIKGCFVDGQVFGSEHVKRLAELESREVILAKIASVTKGALSSALGLVSAPLSSAARVFVAMKNTF
;
A
#
# COMPACT_ATOMS: atom_id res chain seq x y z
N LEU A 1 -12.92 -15.42 -24.22
CA LEU A 1 -11.77 -16.11 -23.60
C LEU A 1 -12.22 -17.50 -23.16
N THR A 2 -11.50 -18.53 -23.55
CA THR A 2 -11.74 -19.89 -23.08
C THR A 2 -11.38 -20.00 -21.58
N LYS A 3 -11.94 -21.01 -20.87
CA LYS A 3 -11.63 -21.21 -19.45
C LYS A 3 -10.12 -21.33 -19.19
N GLN A 4 -9.40 -21.99 -20.08
CA GLN A 4 -7.95 -22.18 -19.99
C GLN A 4 -7.16 -20.87 -20.21
N GLU A 5 -7.57 -20.04 -21.14
CA GLU A 5 -6.98 -18.71 -21.36
C GLU A 5 -7.20 -17.79 -20.15
N THR A 6 -8.39 -17.84 -19.56
CA THR A 6 -8.68 -17.07 -18.35
C THR A 6 -7.80 -17.51 -17.18
N VAL A 7 -7.58 -18.81 -16.97
CA VAL A 7 -6.69 -19.32 -15.92
C VAL A 7 -5.25 -18.92 -16.20
N LYS A 8 -4.75 -19.05 -17.43
CA LYS A 8 -3.39 -18.61 -17.79
C LYS A 8 -3.18 -17.12 -17.55
N HIS A 9 -4.16 -16.29 -17.94
CA HIS A 9 -4.11 -14.86 -17.68
C HIS A 9 -4.09 -14.54 -16.18
N LEU A 10 -4.93 -15.22 -15.38
CA LEU A 10 -4.94 -15.06 -13.93
C LEU A 10 -3.62 -15.50 -13.29
N VAL A 11 -3.05 -16.61 -13.73
CA VAL A 11 -1.75 -17.10 -13.26
C VAL A 11 -0.67 -16.06 -13.52
N GLY A 12 -0.60 -15.48 -14.74
CA GLY A 12 0.36 -14.42 -15.04
C GLY A 12 0.23 -13.23 -14.11
N VAL A 13 -1.00 -12.68 -13.99
CA VAL A 13 -1.25 -11.52 -13.13
C VAL A 13 -0.98 -11.81 -11.64
N LEU A 14 -1.30 -13.02 -11.16
CA LEU A 14 -1.04 -13.41 -9.76
C LEU A 14 0.45 -13.64 -9.49
N SER A 15 1.22 -14.09 -10.49
CA SER A 15 2.66 -14.30 -10.34
C SER A 15 3.46 -13.00 -10.35
N ASP A 16 2.99 -12.01 -11.11
CA ASP A 16 3.67 -10.71 -11.23
C ASP A 16 3.32 -9.76 -10.08
N ALA A 17 2.18 -10.00 -9.39
CA ALA A 17 1.70 -9.14 -8.33
C ALA A 17 2.53 -9.27 -7.03
N GLN A 18 2.95 -8.14 -6.46
CA GLN A 18 3.59 -8.07 -5.15
C GLN A 18 2.60 -8.34 -4.00
N ALA A 19 1.35 -7.96 -4.20
CA ALA A 19 0.29 -8.18 -3.24
C ALA A 19 -1.06 -8.37 -3.93
N ILE A 20 -1.97 -9.04 -3.27
CA ILE A 20 -3.31 -9.30 -3.79
C ILE A 20 -4.33 -8.88 -2.74
N VAL A 21 -5.27 -8.01 -3.12
CA VAL A 21 -6.36 -7.59 -2.23
C VAL A 21 -7.67 -8.18 -2.71
N PHE A 22 -8.41 -8.78 -1.81
CA PHE A 22 -9.73 -9.37 -2.07
C PHE A 22 -10.81 -8.39 -1.67
N THR A 23 -11.69 -8.07 -2.63
CA THR A 23 -12.80 -7.15 -2.40
C THR A 23 -14.13 -7.80 -2.81
N GLU A 24 -15.19 -7.42 -2.15
CA GLU A 24 -16.55 -7.76 -2.55
C GLU A 24 -17.16 -6.58 -3.31
N TYR A 25 -17.59 -6.85 -4.55
CA TYR A 25 -18.16 -5.83 -5.44
C TYR A 25 -19.69 -5.83 -5.50
N ARG A 26 -20.34 -6.57 -4.61
CA ARG A 26 -21.81 -6.70 -4.61
C ARG A 26 -22.48 -5.35 -4.36
N GLY A 27 -23.34 -4.95 -5.29
CA GLY A 27 -24.06 -3.68 -5.21
C GLY A 27 -23.43 -2.52 -5.98
N LEU A 28 -22.18 -2.66 -6.45
CA LEU A 28 -21.53 -1.63 -7.27
C LEU A 28 -22.09 -1.60 -8.68
N SER A 29 -22.38 -0.41 -9.17
CA SER A 29 -22.77 -0.17 -10.56
C SER A 29 -21.59 -0.31 -11.52
N ALA A 30 -21.87 -0.52 -12.82
CA ALA A 30 -20.82 -0.58 -13.84
C ALA A 30 -20.03 0.72 -13.95
N ALA A 31 -20.64 1.86 -13.68
CA ALA A 31 -19.97 3.17 -13.65
C ALA A 31 -18.97 3.26 -12.49
N GLN A 32 -19.36 2.82 -11.30
CA GLN A 32 -18.49 2.78 -10.11
C GLN A 32 -17.32 1.82 -10.30
N LEU A 33 -17.55 0.63 -10.87
CA LEU A 33 -16.47 -0.31 -11.22
C LEU A 33 -15.48 0.27 -12.22
N ARG A 34 -15.98 1.06 -13.20
CA ARG A 34 -15.11 1.77 -14.14
C ARG A 34 -14.29 2.85 -13.44
N ALA A 35 -14.91 3.65 -12.57
CA ALA A 35 -14.22 4.67 -11.79
C ALA A 35 -13.13 4.05 -10.89
N LEU A 36 -13.42 2.92 -10.24
CA LEU A 36 -12.46 2.17 -9.43
C LEU A 36 -11.27 1.68 -10.26
N ARG A 37 -11.52 1.14 -11.46
CA ARG A 37 -10.43 0.71 -12.36
C ARG A 37 -9.57 1.88 -12.83
N ILE A 38 -10.16 3.05 -13.06
CA ILE A 38 -9.41 4.25 -13.44
C ILE A 38 -8.55 4.72 -12.26
N LEU A 39 -9.10 4.70 -11.05
CA LEU A 39 -8.39 5.10 -9.82
C LEU A 39 -7.19 4.21 -9.50
N LEU A 40 -7.30 2.91 -9.80
CA LEU A 40 -6.25 1.92 -9.55
C LEU A 40 -5.26 1.78 -10.71
N ARG A 41 -5.52 2.47 -11.83
CA ARG A 41 -4.71 2.34 -13.05
C ARG A 41 -3.30 2.86 -12.81
N GLY A 42 -2.32 2.00 -13.02
CA GLY A 42 -0.89 2.28 -12.81
C GLY A 42 -0.29 1.53 -11.64
N ASP A 43 -1.04 1.34 -10.55
CA ASP A 43 -0.56 0.69 -9.34
C ASP A 43 -1.15 -0.71 -9.14
N ALA A 44 -2.35 -0.96 -9.68
CA ALA A 44 -3.01 -2.25 -9.52
C ALA A 44 -3.97 -2.59 -10.67
N SER A 45 -4.17 -3.88 -10.89
CA SER A 45 -5.11 -4.47 -11.86
C SER A 45 -6.34 -5.01 -11.14
N TYR A 46 -7.55 -4.48 -11.47
CA TYR A 46 -8.82 -4.92 -10.89
C TYR A 46 -9.50 -5.98 -11.76
N LEU A 47 -9.52 -7.22 -11.29
CA LEU A 47 -10.00 -8.38 -12.02
C LEU A 47 -11.23 -9.02 -11.35
N ILE A 48 -12.23 -9.33 -12.13
CA ILE A 48 -13.41 -10.09 -11.71
C ILE A 48 -13.36 -11.45 -12.43
N ALA A 49 -13.21 -12.51 -11.67
CA ALA A 49 -13.15 -13.87 -12.18
C ALA A 49 -14.08 -14.80 -11.40
N LYS A 50 -14.44 -15.92 -11.99
CA LYS A 50 -15.16 -16.98 -11.27
C LYS A 50 -14.25 -17.55 -10.18
N ASN A 51 -14.77 -17.68 -8.96
CA ASN A 51 -14.01 -18.19 -7.81
C ASN A 51 -13.36 -19.56 -8.08
N THR A 52 -14.01 -20.41 -8.86
CA THR A 52 -13.45 -21.72 -9.24
C THR A 52 -12.19 -21.59 -10.10
N LEU A 53 -12.17 -20.65 -11.06
CA LEU A 53 -11.00 -20.40 -11.92
C LEU A 53 -9.90 -19.69 -11.16
N ALA A 54 -10.26 -18.75 -10.29
CA ALA A 54 -9.32 -18.07 -9.40
C ALA A 54 -8.63 -19.06 -8.44
N ARG A 55 -9.37 -20.02 -7.91
CA ARG A 55 -8.81 -21.08 -7.05
C ARG A 55 -7.82 -21.97 -7.80
N ILE A 56 -8.13 -22.36 -9.03
CA ILE A 56 -7.22 -23.16 -9.86
C ILE A 56 -5.94 -22.36 -10.16
N ALA A 57 -6.08 -21.09 -10.52
CA ALA A 57 -4.94 -20.22 -10.78
C ALA A 57 -4.06 -20.06 -9.52
N ALA A 58 -4.66 -19.82 -8.36
CA ALA A 58 -3.97 -19.70 -7.09
C ALA A 58 -3.19 -20.95 -6.71
N GLN A 59 -3.78 -22.14 -6.91
CA GLN A 59 -3.10 -23.43 -6.68
C GLN A 59 -1.88 -23.62 -7.59
N GLN A 60 -1.96 -23.18 -8.85
CA GLN A 60 -0.83 -23.26 -9.80
C GLN A 60 0.33 -22.35 -9.40
N VAL A 61 0.06 -21.23 -8.75
CA VAL A 61 1.07 -20.29 -8.25
C VAL A 61 1.58 -20.69 -6.86
N GLY A 62 0.95 -21.69 -6.20
CA GLY A 62 1.35 -22.18 -4.87
C GLY A 62 0.67 -21.44 -3.70
N PHE A 63 -0.35 -20.65 -3.95
CA PHE A 63 -1.08 -19.92 -2.94
C PHE A 63 -2.27 -20.72 -2.42
N ASN A 64 -2.04 -21.58 -1.41
CA ASN A 64 -3.05 -22.52 -0.91
C ASN A 64 -4.12 -21.86 -0.02
N ASP A 65 -3.80 -20.77 0.67
CA ASP A 65 -4.67 -20.12 1.66
C ASP A 65 -5.72 -19.16 1.07
N PHE A 66 -5.77 -19.06 -0.24
CA PHE A 66 -6.73 -18.22 -0.99
C PHE A 66 -8.19 -18.68 -0.85
N ALA A 67 -8.43 -19.94 -0.49
CA ALA A 67 -9.76 -20.54 -0.55
C ALA A 67 -10.77 -19.86 0.39
N GLU A 68 -10.32 -19.31 1.51
CA GLU A 68 -11.21 -18.65 2.48
C GLU A 68 -11.82 -17.35 1.93
N PHE A 69 -11.04 -16.57 1.16
CA PHE A 69 -11.48 -15.28 0.63
C PHE A 69 -12.30 -15.40 -0.65
N LEU A 70 -12.22 -16.53 -1.34
CA LEU A 70 -12.98 -16.82 -2.57
C LEU A 70 -14.40 -17.36 -2.28
N ARG A 71 -15.05 -16.88 -1.24
CA ARG A 71 -16.45 -17.18 -0.93
C ARG A 71 -17.33 -16.00 -1.35
N GLY A 72 -18.39 -16.27 -2.10
CA GLY A 72 -19.32 -15.23 -2.60
C GLY A 72 -18.72 -14.36 -3.73
N PRO A 73 -19.34 -13.21 -4.04
CA PRO A 73 -18.88 -12.31 -5.12
C PRO A 73 -17.56 -11.66 -4.71
N THR A 74 -16.46 -12.12 -5.31
CA THR A 74 -15.11 -11.66 -4.99
C THR A 74 -14.42 -11.13 -6.23
N ALA A 75 -13.85 -9.94 -6.13
CA ALA A 75 -12.94 -9.38 -7.10
C ALA A 75 -11.51 -9.42 -6.53
N ILE A 76 -10.56 -9.61 -7.41
CA ILE A 76 -9.14 -9.70 -7.14
C ILE A 76 -8.49 -8.40 -7.61
N VAL A 77 -7.80 -7.74 -6.71
CA VAL A 77 -6.98 -6.57 -7.01
C VAL A 77 -5.52 -7.03 -6.91
N ALA A 78 -4.89 -7.22 -8.05
CA ALA A 78 -3.47 -7.53 -8.14
C ALA A 78 -2.69 -6.22 -8.10
N VAL A 79 -1.80 -6.08 -7.13
CA VAL A 79 -1.01 -4.88 -6.89
C VAL A 79 0.38 -5.08 -7.45
N ASP A 80 0.75 -4.27 -8.44
CA ASP A 80 2.07 -4.29 -9.08
C ASP A 80 2.97 -3.16 -8.52
N GLY A 81 2.35 -2.11 -7.96
CA GLY A 81 3.01 -0.93 -7.41
C GLY A 81 2.96 -0.86 -5.87
N ASP A 82 2.74 0.36 -5.34
CA ASP A 82 2.69 0.59 -3.89
C ASP A 82 1.36 0.11 -3.27
N ILE A 83 1.45 -0.92 -2.45
CA ILE A 83 0.30 -1.50 -1.72
C ILE A 83 -0.40 -0.47 -0.84
N VAL A 84 0.34 0.48 -0.25
CA VAL A 84 -0.21 1.51 0.65
C VAL A 84 -1.09 2.49 -0.13
N SER A 85 -0.64 2.93 -1.30
CA SER A 85 -1.40 3.79 -2.21
C SER A 85 -2.69 3.10 -2.66
N VAL A 86 -2.61 1.84 -3.03
CA VAL A 86 -3.77 1.02 -3.43
C VAL A 86 -4.75 0.83 -2.26
N ALA A 87 -4.25 0.51 -1.05
CA ALA A 87 -5.08 0.35 0.14
C ALA A 87 -5.81 1.66 0.51
N LYS A 88 -5.15 2.83 0.40
CA LYS A 88 -5.77 4.16 0.60
C LYS A 88 -6.85 4.44 -0.42
N SER A 89 -6.59 4.15 -1.68
CA SER A 89 -7.53 4.35 -2.78
C SER A 89 -8.77 3.48 -2.61
N LEU A 90 -8.59 2.21 -2.24
CA LEU A 90 -9.67 1.27 -1.95
C LEU A 90 -10.48 1.71 -0.72
N ARG A 91 -9.82 2.16 0.35
CA ARG A 91 -10.49 2.66 1.55
C ARG A 91 -11.32 3.90 1.25
N LYS A 92 -10.72 4.89 0.58
CA LYS A 92 -11.42 6.13 0.20
C LYS A 92 -12.65 5.84 -0.66
N PHE A 93 -12.52 4.90 -1.61
CA PHE A 93 -13.63 4.48 -2.44
C PHE A 93 -14.71 3.76 -1.61
N ALA A 94 -14.31 2.88 -0.68
CA ALA A 94 -15.23 2.18 0.21
C ALA A 94 -15.99 3.13 1.15
N GLU A 95 -15.36 4.21 1.62
CA GLU A 95 -15.99 5.25 2.44
C GLU A 95 -16.97 6.11 1.64
N THR A 96 -16.64 6.40 0.37
CA THR A 96 -17.50 7.23 -0.51
C THR A 96 -18.73 6.48 -0.99
N ASP A 97 -18.59 5.25 -1.44
CA ASP A 97 -19.69 4.46 -2.03
C ASP A 97 -20.33 3.48 -1.04
N GLY A 98 -19.69 3.19 0.10
CA GLY A 98 -20.24 2.35 1.18
C GLY A 98 -20.51 0.88 0.82
N LEU A 99 -20.38 0.51 -0.45
CA LEU A 99 -20.75 -0.80 -0.99
C LEU A 99 -19.56 -1.73 -1.20
N LEU A 100 -18.34 -1.17 -1.34
CA LEU A 100 -17.11 -1.94 -1.49
C LEU A 100 -16.68 -2.49 -0.13
N LYS A 101 -16.64 -3.81 0.02
CA LYS A 101 -16.13 -4.46 1.23
C LYS A 101 -14.77 -5.08 0.95
N ILE A 102 -13.79 -4.74 1.75
CA ILE A 102 -12.46 -5.37 1.70
C ILE A 102 -12.53 -6.62 2.58
N LYS A 103 -12.24 -7.78 2.02
CA LYS A 103 -12.25 -9.08 2.72
C LYS A 103 -10.91 -9.36 3.39
N GLY A 104 -9.82 -9.05 2.71
CA GLY A 104 -8.47 -9.28 3.18
C GLY A 104 -7.45 -9.02 2.09
N CYS A 105 -6.20 -9.28 2.40
CA CYS A 105 -5.12 -9.22 1.44
C CYS A 105 -4.14 -10.39 1.63
N PHE A 106 -3.39 -10.65 0.58
CA PHE A 106 -2.30 -11.61 0.55
C PHE A 106 -1.03 -10.85 0.18
N VAL A 107 -0.03 -10.90 1.03
CA VAL A 107 1.25 -10.19 0.88
C VAL A 107 2.38 -11.11 1.32
N ASP A 108 3.43 -11.23 0.53
CA ASP A 108 4.64 -12.00 0.85
C ASP A 108 4.36 -13.44 1.35
N GLY A 109 3.38 -14.12 0.74
CA GLY A 109 3.05 -15.50 1.11
C GLY A 109 2.15 -15.63 2.34
N GLN A 110 1.74 -14.54 2.96
CA GLN A 110 0.87 -14.53 4.14
C GLN A 110 -0.49 -13.90 3.86
N VAL A 111 -1.50 -14.46 4.51
CA VAL A 111 -2.89 -13.99 4.41
C VAL A 111 -3.21 -13.07 5.58
N PHE A 112 -3.76 -11.92 5.29
CA PHE A 112 -4.17 -10.92 6.27
C PHE A 112 -5.65 -10.58 6.12
N GLY A 113 -6.35 -10.42 7.24
CA GLY A 113 -7.75 -10.02 7.27
C GLY A 113 -7.97 -8.54 6.92
N SER A 114 -9.24 -8.15 6.84
CA SER A 114 -9.65 -6.78 6.50
C SER A 114 -9.07 -5.69 7.43
N GLU A 115 -8.80 -6.02 8.69
CA GLU A 115 -8.20 -5.10 9.67
C GLU A 115 -6.79 -4.66 9.28
N HIS A 116 -5.99 -5.59 8.75
CA HIS A 116 -4.63 -5.26 8.29
C HIS A 116 -4.65 -4.34 7.08
N VAL A 117 -5.60 -4.51 6.17
CA VAL A 117 -5.74 -3.60 5.01
C VAL A 117 -6.13 -2.20 5.47
N LYS A 118 -6.96 -2.07 6.51
CA LYS A 118 -7.30 -0.78 7.11
C LYS A 118 -6.07 -0.12 7.73
N ARG A 119 -5.26 -0.87 8.47
CA ARG A 119 -3.99 -0.38 9.04
C ARG A 119 -2.99 0.02 7.96
N LEU A 120 -2.86 -0.76 6.88
CA LEU A 120 -2.04 -0.39 5.73
C LEU A 120 -2.48 0.94 5.11
N ALA A 121 -3.79 1.18 5.02
CA ALA A 121 -4.33 2.44 4.52
C ALA A 121 -4.09 3.64 5.46
N GLU A 122 -3.79 3.41 6.73
CA GLU A 122 -3.41 4.43 7.72
C GLU A 122 -1.92 4.79 7.67
N LEU A 123 -1.09 3.92 7.10
CA LEU A 123 0.34 4.18 6.93
C LEU A 123 0.53 5.33 5.92
N GLU A 124 1.58 6.09 6.13
CA GLU A 124 2.02 7.07 5.13
C GLU A 124 2.64 6.37 3.93
N SER A 125 2.71 7.06 2.78
CA SER A 125 3.36 6.48 1.61
C SER A 125 4.83 6.15 1.91
N ARG A 126 5.38 5.16 1.21
CA ARG A 126 6.77 4.73 1.36
C ARG A 126 7.74 5.91 1.26
N GLU A 127 7.50 6.84 0.35
CA GLU A 127 8.31 8.03 0.16
C GLU A 127 8.30 8.95 1.39
N VAL A 128 7.13 9.16 2.01
CA VAL A 128 7.00 9.97 3.21
C VAL A 128 7.69 9.31 4.41
N ILE A 129 7.58 8.00 4.55
CA ILE A 129 8.28 7.25 5.61
C ILE A 129 9.80 7.37 5.44
N LEU A 130 10.30 7.18 4.21
CA LEU A 130 11.73 7.35 3.91
C LEU A 130 12.21 8.78 4.16
N ALA A 131 11.42 9.78 3.77
CA ALA A 131 11.72 11.19 4.04
C ALA A 131 11.76 11.48 5.54
N LYS A 132 10.85 10.91 6.33
CA LYS A 132 10.87 11.03 7.80
C LYS A 132 12.11 10.40 8.41
N ILE A 133 12.48 9.19 8.00
CA ILE A 133 13.72 8.53 8.47
C ILE A 133 14.93 9.41 8.14
N ALA A 134 15.05 9.90 6.92
CA ALA A 134 16.14 10.79 6.52
C ALA A 134 16.15 12.09 7.33
N SER A 135 15.00 12.68 7.61
CA SER A 135 14.90 13.93 8.39
C SER A 135 15.31 13.73 9.85
N VAL A 136 14.90 12.61 10.47
CA VAL A 136 15.30 12.27 11.86
C VAL A 136 16.81 12.04 11.93
N THR A 137 17.37 11.32 10.98
CA THR A 137 18.83 11.07 10.92
C THR A 137 19.60 12.38 10.75
N LYS A 138 19.17 13.25 9.83
CA LYS A 138 19.76 14.57 9.63
C LYS A 138 19.62 15.45 10.87
N GLY A 139 18.47 15.42 11.55
CA GLY A 139 18.22 16.17 12.78
C GLY A 139 19.17 15.74 13.90
N ALA A 140 19.38 14.45 14.09
CA ALA A 140 20.30 13.92 15.08
C ALA A 140 21.74 14.37 14.83
N LEU A 141 22.21 14.30 13.58
CA LEU A 141 23.54 14.79 13.19
C LEU A 141 23.68 16.30 13.40
N SER A 142 22.66 17.08 13.01
CA SER A 142 22.66 18.54 13.22
C SER A 142 22.69 18.93 14.68
N SER A 143 21.97 18.20 15.54
CA SER A 143 21.98 18.41 16.98
C SER A 143 23.36 18.10 17.58
N ALA A 144 24.00 17.01 17.16
CA ALA A 144 25.35 16.65 17.61
C ALA A 144 26.38 17.73 17.20
N LEU A 145 26.32 18.20 15.94
CA LEU A 145 27.18 19.28 15.47
C LEU A 145 26.92 20.61 16.23
N GLY A 146 25.66 20.90 16.55
CA GLY A 146 25.25 22.06 17.33
C GLY A 146 25.88 22.04 18.74
N LEU A 147 25.89 20.87 19.40
CA LEU A 147 26.50 20.71 20.73
C LEU A 147 28.02 20.92 20.70
N VAL A 148 28.68 20.46 19.63
CA VAL A 148 30.15 20.67 19.48
C VAL A 148 30.47 22.13 19.12
N SER A 149 29.65 22.81 18.34
CA SER A 149 29.88 24.21 17.95
C SER A 149 29.39 25.24 18.97
N ALA A 150 28.52 24.86 19.91
CA ALA A 150 27.96 25.75 20.93
C ALA A 150 29.04 26.45 21.83
N PRO A 151 30.04 25.78 22.35
CA PRO A 151 31.06 26.44 23.17
C PRO A 151 31.92 27.41 22.36
N LEU A 152 32.23 27.10 21.09
CA LEU A 152 32.96 27.98 20.18
C LEU A 152 32.19 29.28 19.89
N SER A 153 30.89 29.16 19.59
CA SER A 153 30.01 30.30 19.32
C SER A 153 29.80 31.17 20.58
N SER A 154 29.74 30.57 21.76
CA SER A 154 29.63 31.28 23.04
C SER A 154 30.91 32.05 23.35
N ALA A 155 32.08 31.47 23.15
CA ALA A 155 33.36 32.14 23.31
C ALA A 155 33.49 33.34 22.35
N ALA A 156 33.15 33.15 21.08
CA ALA A 156 33.18 34.22 20.10
C ALA A 156 32.26 35.42 20.48
N ARG A 157 31.05 35.15 21.00
CA ARG A 157 30.14 36.18 21.50
C ARG A 157 30.71 36.99 22.67
N VAL A 158 31.39 36.31 23.61
CA VAL A 158 32.04 36.96 24.74
C VAL A 158 33.15 37.92 24.25
N PHE A 159 33.98 37.46 23.31
CA PHE A 159 35.06 38.32 22.76
C PHE A 159 34.49 39.54 22.03
N VAL A 160 33.40 39.37 21.27
CA VAL A 160 32.72 40.52 20.58
C VAL A 160 32.13 41.48 21.60
N ALA A 161 31.52 40.99 22.68
CA ALA A 161 30.98 41.83 23.74
C ALA A 161 32.07 42.62 24.47
N MET A 162 33.20 41.99 24.79
CA MET A 162 34.36 42.67 25.38
C MET A 162 34.91 43.79 24.48
N LYS A 163 35.03 43.55 23.17
CA LYS A 163 35.49 44.57 22.21
C LYS A 163 34.57 45.79 22.12
N ASN A 164 33.30 45.64 22.37
CA ASN A 164 32.33 46.75 22.32
C ASN A 164 32.20 47.51 23.63
N THR A 165 32.84 47.02 24.70
CA THR A 165 32.82 47.65 26.05
C THR A 165 34.07 48.46 26.30
N PHE A 166 35.12 48.31 25.52
CA PHE A 166 36.34 49.11 25.49
C PHE A 166 36.43 49.91 24.20
#